data_f92e231fced12a3a28005384874c82cd
#
_entry.id   f92e231fced12a3a28005384874c82cd
#
_cell.length_a   1.000
_cell.length_b   1.000
_cell.length_c   1.000
_cell.angle_alpha   90.00
_cell.angle_beta   90.00
_cell.angle_gamma   90.00
#
_symmetry.space_group_name_H-M   'P 1'
#
loop_
_entity.id
_entity.type
_entity.pdbx_description
1 polymer ?
#
loop_
_entity_poly.entity_id
_entity_poly.type
_entity_poly.pdbx_seq_one_letter_code
_entity_poly.pdbx_strand_id
1 'polypeptide(L)'
;LWYRRQRQMCIRDRLKDVLAKADKMGFQSMVGSELEFFLFNQTYEEIHNNNYTKLKESSWYIEDYMIFQTTKEEDVMQELRNSLLDSGIYVECSKGEAAPGQEEINVVFSDALNMADNHILIKNATKEIAYKHNKAVTFMAKYNKEVCGSSCHIHNSLFDKKTKKNIFYNPKDKYGMSDIFKSYLAGQIKLLPDISIFLAPNINSYKRFQDGSFAPTKSVWGIDNRTAGFRLAGHGSSIRIECRVPGADVNPYLSFAALVGAGLYGIKNKLKLDKPYSCLLYTSDAADDTT
;
A
#
# COMPACT_ATOMS: atom_id res chain seq x y z
N LEU A 1 -25.29 -15.24 -1.30
CA LEU A 1 -24.01 -15.82 -0.83
C LEU A 1 -23.22 -16.49 -1.95
N TRP A 2 -23.83 -17.34 -2.79
CA TRP A 2 -23.16 -18.04 -3.90
C TRP A 2 -22.60 -17.07 -4.95
N TYR A 3 -23.36 -16.05 -5.36
CA TYR A 3 -22.96 -15.03 -6.33
C TYR A 3 -21.80 -14.14 -5.82
N ARG A 4 -21.74 -13.85 -4.50
CA ARG A 4 -20.61 -13.14 -3.88
C ARG A 4 -19.32 -13.98 -3.90
N ARG A 5 -19.43 -15.29 -3.61
CA ARG A 5 -18.28 -16.22 -3.67
C ARG A 5 -17.72 -16.33 -5.09
N GLN A 6 -18.57 -16.42 -6.11
CA GLN A 6 -18.12 -16.42 -7.52
C GLN A 6 -17.39 -15.13 -7.90
N ARG A 7 -17.88 -13.95 -7.47
CA ARG A 7 -17.17 -12.69 -7.74
C ARG A 7 -15.78 -12.65 -7.12
N GLN A 8 -15.63 -13.08 -5.89
CA GLN A 8 -14.32 -13.13 -5.22
C GLN A 8 -13.37 -14.10 -5.93
N MET A 9 -13.84 -15.27 -6.34
CA MET A 9 -13.04 -16.22 -7.13
C MET A 9 -12.58 -15.58 -8.45
N CYS A 10 -13.46 -14.93 -9.19
CA CYS A 10 -13.09 -14.25 -10.44
C CYS A 10 -12.08 -13.11 -10.22
N ILE A 11 -12.19 -12.34 -9.12
CA ILE A 11 -11.25 -11.27 -8.80
C ILE A 11 -9.87 -11.84 -8.49
N ARG A 12 -9.79 -12.87 -7.65
CA ARG A 12 -8.53 -13.57 -7.33
C ARG A 12 -7.88 -14.16 -8.57
N ASP A 13 -8.67 -14.69 -9.50
CA ASP A 13 -8.18 -15.25 -10.75
C ASP A 13 -7.60 -14.18 -11.69
N ARG A 14 -8.07 -12.92 -11.64
CA ARG A 14 -7.42 -11.81 -12.38
C ARG A 14 -5.96 -11.64 -11.97
N LEU A 15 -5.66 -11.72 -10.68
CA LEU A 15 -4.27 -11.69 -10.23
C LEU A 15 -3.50 -12.92 -10.74
N LYS A 16 -4.05 -14.12 -10.61
CA LYS A 16 -3.41 -15.34 -11.14
C LYS A 16 -3.09 -15.26 -12.63
N ASP A 17 -4.00 -14.70 -13.43
CA ASP A 17 -3.79 -14.52 -14.88
C ASP A 17 -2.58 -13.61 -15.17
N VAL A 18 -2.42 -12.55 -14.39
CA VAL A 18 -1.27 -11.64 -14.53
C VAL A 18 0.01 -12.30 -14.05
N LEU A 19 -0.03 -13.02 -12.92
CA LEU A 19 1.13 -13.74 -12.38
C LEU A 19 1.57 -14.86 -13.33
N ALA A 20 0.63 -15.53 -14.02
CA ALA A 20 0.96 -16.52 -15.06
C ALA A 20 1.70 -15.90 -16.26
N LYS A 21 1.44 -14.60 -16.56
CA LYS A 21 2.21 -13.88 -17.58
C LYS A 21 3.63 -13.56 -17.09
N ALA A 22 3.78 -13.14 -15.82
CA ALA A 22 5.09 -12.97 -15.22
C ALA A 22 5.89 -14.27 -15.21
N ASP A 23 5.24 -15.37 -14.84
CA ASP A 23 5.82 -16.71 -14.79
C ASP A 23 6.35 -17.18 -16.16
N LYS A 24 5.57 -16.96 -17.24
CA LYS A 24 6.01 -17.22 -18.62
C LYS A 24 7.21 -16.39 -19.06
N MET A 25 7.42 -15.23 -18.45
CA MET A 25 8.60 -14.38 -18.68
C MET A 25 9.80 -14.77 -17.77
N GLY A 26 9.65 -15.79 -16.93
CA GLY A 26 10.68 -16.28 -16.01
C GLY A 26 10.72 -15.51 -14.67
N PHE A 27 9.69 -14.75 -14.34
CA PHE A 27 9.64 -13.90 -13.15
C PHE A 27 8.67 -14.42 -12.10
N GLN A 28 9.05 -14.28 -10.84
CA GLN A 28 8.17 -14.38 -9.69
C GLN A 28 7.93 -12.98 -9.14
N SER A 29 6.66 -12.56 -9.03
CA SER A 29 6.31 -11.26 -8.45
C SER A 29 6.24 -11.37 -6.94
N MET A 30 7.00 -10.51 -6.24
CA MET A 30 7.01 -10.36 -4.80
C MET A 30 6.36 -9.03 -4.43
N VAL A 31 5.49 -9.06 -3.42
CA VAL A 31 4.72 -7.88 -2.99
C VAL A 31 4.74 -7.77 -1.46
N GLY A 32 4.84 -6.55 -0.96
CA GLY A 32 4.56 -6.15 0.41
C GLY A 32 3.42 -5.14 0.43
N SER A 33 2.59 -5.18 1.45
CA SER A 33 1.45 -4.28 1.64
C SER A 33 1.56 -3.64 3.00
N GLU A 34 1.77 -2.33 3.05
CA GLU A 34 1.67 -1.50 4.25
C GLU A 34 0.23 -1.04 4.38
N LEU A 35 -0.42 -1.31 5.50
CA LEU A 35 -1.85 -1.08 5.64
C LEU A 35 -2.16 -0.17 6.82
N GLU A 36 -2.62 1.05 6.51
CA GLU A 36 -3.05 2.04 7.48
C GLU A 36 -4.56 1.95 7.75
N PHE A 37 -4.98 2.29 8.96
CA PHE A 37 -6.37 2.34 9.38
C PHE A 37 -6.57 3.29 10.55
N PHE A 38 -7.82 3.68 10.81
CA PHE A 38 -8.19 4.44 12.00
C PHE A 38 -8.92 3.57 12.99
N LEU A 39 -8.56 3.71 14.25
CA LEU A 39 -9.17 3.04 15.40
C LEU A 39 -10.00 4.06 16.20
N PHE A 40 -11.20 3.65 16.63
CA PHE A 40 -12.15 4.49 17.36
C PHE A 40 -12.50 3.88 18.72
N ASN A 41 -12.56 4.73 19.77
CA ASN A 41 -13.05 4.38 21.11
C ASN A 41 -14.59 4.34 21.16
N GLN A 42 -15.16 3.66 20.19
CA GLN A 42 -16.61 3.44 20.06
C GLN A 42 -16.82 2.09 19.39
N THR A 43 -17.91 1.42 19.77
CA THR A 43 -18.33 0.20 19.07
C THR A 43 -18.89 0.50 17.68
N TYR A 44 -18.92 -0.50 16.81
CA TYR A 44 -19.57 -0.36 15.50
C TYR A 44 -21.04 -0.01 15.61
N GLU A 45 -21.74 -0.51 16.66
CA GLU A 45 -23.15 -0.22 16.93
C GLU A 45 -23.34 1.23 17.34
N GLU A 46 -22.54 1.76 18.25
CA GLU A 46 -22.59 3.18 18.65
C GLU A 46 -22.34 4.11 17.46
N ILE A 47 -21.34 3.80 16.62
CA ILE A 47 -21.05 4.56 15.42
C ILE A 47 -22.23 4.53 14.45
N HIS A 48 -22.83 3.36 14.24
CA HIS A 48 -24.03 3.20 13.41
C HIS A 48 -25.20 4.02 13.94
N ASN A 49 -25.51 3.91 15.25
CA ASN A 49 -26.60 4.61 15.90
C ASN A 49 -26.44 6.12 15.89
N ASN A 50 -25.20 6.61 15.83
CA ASN A 50 -24.87 8.02 15.67
C ASN A 50 -24.77 8.47 14.18
N ASN A 51 -25.26 7.65 13.23
CA ASN A 51 -25.21 7.93 11.79
C ASN A 51 -23.80 8.27 11.29
N TYR A 52 -22.77 7.61 11.83
CA TYR A 52 -21.36 7.82 11.48
C TYR A 52 -20.87 9.24 11.72
N THR A 53 -21.47 9.93 12.68
CA THR A 53 -21.05 11.27 13.12
C THR A 53 -20.47 11.19 14.54
N LYS A 54 -19.79 12.27 14.99
CA LYS A 54 -19.21 12.35 16.34
C LYS A 54 -18.28 11.15 16.64
N LEU A 55 -17.48 10.81 15.67
CA LEU A 55 -16.47 9.77 15.84
C LEU A 55 -15.45 10.20 16.90
N LYS A 56 -15.01 9.25 17.72
CA LYS A 56 -14.01 9.47 18.78
C LYS A 56 -12.83 8.59 18.46
N GLU A 57 -11.79 9.17 17.93
CA GLU A 57 -10.52 8.49 17.66
C GLU A 57 -10.01 7.85 18.97
N SER A 58 -9.27 6.76 18.86
CA SER A 58 -8.73 6.03 20.01
C SER A 58 -7.68 6.83 20.77
N SER A 59 -7.01 7.76 20.11
CA SER A 59 -6.06 8.70 20.69
C SER A 59 -6.52 10.15 20.47
N TRP A 60 -6.06 11.07 21.31
CA TRP A 60 -6.36 12.51 21.22
C TRP A 60 -5.22 13.33 20.62
N TYR A 61 -4.07 12.70 20.37
CA TYR A 61 -2.87 13.33 19.81
C TYR A 61 -2.34 12.53 18.64
N ILE A 62 -1.54 13.15 17.77
CA ILE A 62 -0.87 12.48 16.68
C ILE A 62 0.02 11.36 17.21
N GLU A 63 0.12 10.28 16.49
CA GLU A 63 0.88 9.11 16.91
C GLU A 63 2.27 9.03 16.27
N ASP A 64 2.40 9.37 15.01
CA ASP A 64 3.60 9.67 14.21
C ASP A 64 4.92 9.12 14.79
N TYR A 65 5.00 7.80 14.93
CA TYR A 65 6.13 7.05 15.53
C TYR A 65 6.35 7.31 17.04
N MET A 66 5.40 7.92 17.75
CA MET A 66 5.52 8.17 19.17
C MET A 66 5.17 6.92 19.98
N ILE A 67 6.17 6.24 20.54
CA ILE A 67 6.02 4.97 21.27
C ILE A 67 4.97 5.08 22.38
N PHE A 68 4.96 6.17 23.18
CA PHE A 68 4.00 6.31 24.27
C PHE A 68 2.55 6.47 23.78
N GLN A 69 2.33 7.07 22.62
CA GLN A 69 0.97 7.20 22.05
C GLN A 69 0.45 5.82 21.63
N THR A 70 1.24 5.07 20.85
CA THR A 70 0.87 3.73 20.40
C THR A 70 0.72 2.72 21.53
N THR A 71 1.40 2.93 22.68
CA THR A 71 1.20 2.08 23.86
C THR A 71 -0.24 2.07 24.36
N LYS A 72 -1.01 3.13 24.11
CA LYS A 72 -2.43 3.21 24.52
C LYS A 72 -3.35 2.30 23.69
N GLU A 73 -2.92 1.93 22.50
CA GLU A 73 -3.64 1.07 21.57
C GLU A 73 -3.11 -0.38 21.58
N GLU A 74 -2.17 -0.67 22.47
CA GLU A 74 -1.43 -1.93 22.51
C GLU A 74 -2.33 -3.13 22.85
N ASP A 75 -3.45 -2.92 23.53
CA ASP A 75 -4.47 -3.97 23.76
C ASP A 75 -4.98 -4.56 22.44
N VAL A 76 -5.26 -3.72 21.45
CA VAL A 76 -5.70 -4.13 20.12
C VAL A 76 -4.52 -4.56 19.26
N MET A 77 -3.46 -3.76 19.23
CA MET A 77 -2.33 -3.97 18.32
C MET A 77 -1.52 -5.22 18.69
N GLN A 78 -1.34 -5.51 19.99
CA GLN A 78 -0.67 -6.73 20.44
C GLN A 78 -1.48 -7.99 20.08
N GLU A 79 -2.80 -7.99 20.33
CA GLU A 79 -3.65 -9.11 19.95
C GLU A 79 -3.64 -9.32 18.43
N LEU A 80 -3.65 -8.22 17.66
CA LEU A 80 -3.57 -8.30 16.20
C LEU A 80 -2.26 -8.95 15.74
N ARG A 81 -1.11 -8.47 16.24
CA ARG A 81 0.20 -9.03 15.89
C ARG A 81 0.29 -10.51 16.22
N ASN A 82 -0.15 -10.90 17.43
CA ASN A 82 -0.10 -12.29 17.88
C ASN A 82 -1.03 -13.19 17.05
N SER A 83 -2.27 -12.75 16.79
CA SER A 83 -3.23 -13.52 15.99
C SER A 83 -2.77 -13.69 14.54
N LEU A 84 -2.11 -12.69 13.97
CA LEU A 84 -1.52 -12.79 12.63
C LEU A 84 -0.36 -13.79 12.63
N LEU A 85 0.52 -13.74 13.63
CA LEU A 85 1.63 -14.68 13.77
C LEU A 85 1.14 -16.12 13.91
N ASP A 86 0.14 -16.36 14.76
CA ASP A 86 -0.49 -17.67 14.95
C ASP A 86 -1.17 -18.18 13.67
N SER A 87 -1.58 -17.27 12.79
CA SER A 87 -2.14 -17.57 11.47
C SER A 87 -1.08 -17.76 10.38
N GLY A 88 0.21 -17.70 10.73
CA GLY A 88 1.33 -17.81 9.80
C GLY A 88 1.62 -16.54 9.00
N ILE A 89 1.10 -15.40 9.41
CA ILE A 89 1.35 -14.07 8.82
C ILE A 89 2.37 -13.33 9.69
N TYR A 90 3.61 -13.27 9.24
CA TYR A 90 4.70 -12.66 10.01
C TYR A 90 4.62 -11.15 9.93
N VAL A 91 4.39 -10.50 11.08
CA VAL A 91 4.39 -9.04 11.22
C VAL A 91 5.84 -8.55 11.25
N GLU A 92 6.15 -7.55 10.44
CA GLU A 92 7.44 -6.86 10.41
C GLU A 92 7.48 -5.74 11.44
N CYS A 93 6.44 -4.88 11.44
CA CYS A 93 6.24 -3.85 12.46
C CYS A 93 4.78 -3.40 12.51
N SER A 94 4.44 -2.74 13.63
CA SER A 94 3.24 -1.90 13.75
C SER A 94 3.64 -0.56 14.35
N LYS A 95 2.95 0.51 13.98
CA LYS A 95 3.28 1.86 14.43
C LYS A 95 2.09 2.79 14.31
N GLY A 96 2.08 3.84 15.11
CA GLY A 96 1.17 4.95 14.95
C GLY A 96 1.56 5.86 13.78
N GLU A 97 0.57 6.46 13.15
CA GLU A 97 0.70 7.33 12.01
C GLU A 97 0.34 8.80 12.32
N ALA A 98 0.33 9.66 11.29
CA ALA A 98 0.32 11.11 11.42
C ALA A 98 -0.99 11.72 11.97
N ALA A 99 -2.01 10.92 12.29
CA ALA A 99 -3.27 11.42 12.85
C ALA A 99 -3.62 10.68 14.17
N PRO A 100 -4.44 11.30 15.02
CA PRO A 100 -4.94 10.65 16.23
C PRO A 100 -5.69 9.34 15.89
N GLY A 101 -5.34 8.25 16.58
CA GLY A 101 -5.94 6.92 16.35
C GLY A 101 -5.62 6.30 15.01
N GLN A 102 -4.62 6.78 14.29
CA GLN A 102 -4.18 6.18 13.04
C GLN A 102 -3.03 5.23 13.28
N GLU A 103 -3.25 3.98 12.91
CA GLU A 103 -2.31 2.87 13.05
C GLU A 103 -1.92 2.31 11.70
N GLU A 104 -0.73 1.73 11.63
CA GLU A 104 -0.24 0.97 10.48
C GLU A 104 0.27 -0.40 10.91
N ILE A 105 0.00 -1.41 10.09
CA ILE A 105 0.56 -2.75 10.25
C ILE A 105 1.28 -3.18 8.98
N ASN A 106 2.51 -3.61 9.14
CA ASN A 106 3.39 -4.10 8.08
C ASN A 106 3.72 -5.57 8.31
N VAL A 107 3.60 -6.34 7.25
CA VAL A 107 3.92 -7.76 7.26
C VAL A 107 5.05 -8.07 6.29
N VAL A 108 5.80 -9.13 6.59
CA VAL A 108 6.88 -9.59 5.73
C VAL A 108 6.35 -9.88 4.34
N PHE A 109 7.01 -9.34 3.31
CA PHE A 109 6.63 -9.51 1.92
C PHE A 109 6.61 -10.99 1.50
N SER A 110 5.75 -11.32 0.56
CA SER A 110 5.64 -12.67 0.01
C SER A 110 5.36 -12.64 -1.49
N ASP A 111 5.14 -13.80 -2.10
CA ASP A 111 4.60 -13.83 -3.47
C ASP A 111 3.26 -13.09 -3.53
N ALA A 112 3.00 -12.47 -4.67
CA ALA A 112 1.88 -11.51 -4.79
C ALA A 112 0.50 -12.13 -4.52
N LEU A 113 0.30 -13.43 -4.77
CA LEU A 113 -0.98 -14.06 -4.51
C LEU A 113 -1.19 -14.30 -3.02
N ASN A 114 -0.17 -14.82 -2.35
CA ASN A 114 -0.19 -15.04 -0.91
C ASN A 114 -0.33 -13.70 -0.16
N MET A 115 0.38 -12.65 -0.60
CA MET A 115 0.23 -11.31 -0.01
C MET A 115 -1.18 -10.76 -0.17
N ALA A 116 -1.84 -10.98 -1.32
CA ALA A 116 -3.22 -10.54 -1.51
C ALA A 116 -4.20 -11.30 -0.59
N ASP A 117 -3.98 -12.60 -0.40
CA ASP A 117 -4.75 -13.42 0.54
C ASP A 117 -4.53 -12.92 1.99
N ASN A 118 -3.27 -12.69 2.39
CA ASN A 118 -2.91 -12.16 3.71
C ASN A 118 -3.53 -10.78 3.97
N HIS A 119 -3.50 -9.87 2.99
CA HIS A 119 -4.10 -8.54 3.12
C HIS A 119 -5.59 -8.61 3.50
N ILE A 120 -6.36 -9.53 2.88
CA ILE A 120 -7.78 -9.72 3.23
C ILE A 120 -7.93 -10.25 4.65
N LEU A 121 -7.09 -11.20 5.04
CA LEU A 121 -7.09 -11.75 6.40
C LEU A 121 -6.74 -10.68 7.43
N ILE A 122 -5.73 -9.86 7.18
CA ILE A 122 -5.32 -8.75 8.06
C ILE A 122 -6.49 -7.78 8.27
N LYS A 123 -7.14 -7.33 7.19
CA LYS A 123 -8.30 -6.41 7.30
C LYS A 123 -9.45 -7.01 8.11
N ASN A 124 -9.71 -8.29 7.95
CA ASN A 124 -10.76 -8.96 8.70
C ASN A 124 -10.39 -9.13 10.17
N ALA A 125 -9.17 -9.64 10.44
CA ALA A 125 -8.66 -9.83 11.80
C ALA A 125 -8.66 -8.50 12.59
N THR A 126 -8.20 -7.41 11.98
CA THR A 126 -8.20 -6.08 12.61
C THR A 126 -9.61 -5.67 13.05
N LYS A 127 -10.62 -5.91 12.20
CA LYS A 127 -12.02 -5.58 12.54
C LYS A 127 -12.59 -6.47 13.66
N GLU A 128 -12.30 -7.76 13.62
CA GLU A 128 -12.78 -8.71 14.62
C GLU A 128 -12.12 -8.46 15.98
N ILE A 129 -10.83 -8.15 16.00
CA ILE A 129 -10.10 -7.84 17.23
C ILE A 129 -10.59 -6.51 17.81
N ALA A 130 -10.71 -5.46 17.03
CA ALA A 130 -11.27 -4.20 17.48
C ALA A 130 -12.67 -4.39 18.10
N TYR A 131 -13.52 -5.19 17.45
CA TYR A 131 -14.85 -5.53 17.99
C TYR A 131 -14.78 -6.20 19.36
N LYS A 132 -13.86 -7.14 19.58
CA LYS A 132 -13.66 -7.80 20.89
C LYS A 132 -13.26 -6.80 21.98
N HIS A 133 -12.53 -5.75 21.62
CA HIS A 133 -12.09 -4.68 22.52
C HIS A 133 -13.11 -3.53 22.64
N ASN A 134 -14.36 -3.70 22.16
CA ASN A 134 -15.38 -2.65 22.13
C ASN A 134 -14.93 -1.39 21.34
N LYS A 135 -14.10 -1.59 20.35
CA LYS A 135 -13.60 -0.55 19.45
C LYS A 135 -14.06 -0.80 18.02
N ALA A 136 -13.91 0.18 17.16
CA ALA A 136 -14.20 0.04 15.74
C ALA A 136 -13.00 0.53 14.92
N VAL A 137 -12.83 -0.02 13.72
CA VAL A 137 -11.81 0.41 12.77
C VAL A 137 -12.42 0.76 11.42
N THR A 138 -11.76 1.66 10.71
CA THR A 138 -12.06 1.94 9.31
C THR A 138 -10.81 1.91 8.45
N PHE A 139 -10.95 1.32 7.27
CA PHE A 139 -9.99 1.35 6.17
C PHE A 139 -10.44 2.31 5.06
N MET A 140 -11.30 3.27 5.36
CA MET A 140 -11.65 4.33 4.41
C MET A 140 -10.41 5.14 4.05
N ALA A 141 -10.23 5.40 2.77
CA ALA A 141 -9.09 6.18 2.30
C ALA A 141 -9.06 7.62 2.89
N LYS A 142 -10.22 8.20 3.17
CA LYS A 142 -10.35 9.54 3.78
C LYS A 142 -11.65 9.62 4.57
N TYR A 143 -11.66 9.20 5.83
CA TYR A 143 -12.89 9.24 6.65
C TYR A 143 -13.24 10.65 7.14
N ASN A 144 -12.23 11.49 7.33
CA ASN A 144 -12.37 12.88 7.76
C ASN A 144 -11.50 13.77 6.86
N LYS A 145 -12.04 14.91 6.44
CA LYS A 145 -11.32 15.85 5.56
C LYS A 145 -10.17 16.59 6.26
N GLU A 146 -10.26 16.75 7.58
CA GLU A 146 -9.31 17.53 8.39
C GLU A 146 -8.04 16.74 8.79
N VAL A 147 -8.06 15.41 8.69
CA VAL A 147 -6.91 14.55 9.02
C VAL A 147 -6.32 13.92 7.77
N CYS A 148 -5.10 13.37 7.86
CA CYS A 148 -4.53 12.60 6.74
C CYS A 148 -5.41 11.38 6.40
N GLY A 149 -5.27 10.85 5.20
CA GLY A 149 -5.97 9.64 4.77
C GLY A 149 -5.19 8.39 5.13
N SER A 150 -5.87 7.23 5.06
CA SER A 150 -5.23 5.92 5.20
C SER A 150 -4.76 5.41 3.85
N SER A 151 -3.47 5.12 3.77
CA SER A 151 -2.84 4.54 2.58
C SER A 151 -2.73 3.02 2.67
N CYS A 152 -2.47 2.44 1.51
CA CYS A 152 -1.95 1.09 1.37
C CYS A 152 -0.75 1.18 0.43
N HIS A 153 0.44 1.47 0.96
CA HIS A 153 1.62 1.49 0.11
C HIS A 153 1.93 0.07 -0.36
N ILE A 154 2.09 -0.09 -1.66
CA ILE A 154 2.34 -1.40 -2.28
C ILE A 154 3.79 -1.45 -2.73
N HIS A 155 4.59 -2.23 -2.01
CA HIS A 155 5.94 -2.58 -2.42
C HIS A 155 5.89 -3.72 -3.43
N ASN A 156 6.64 -3.59 -4.51
CA ASN A 156 6.69 -4.65 -5.50
C ASN A 156 8.10 -4.80 -6.09
N SER A 157 8.46 -6.05 -6.38
CA SER A 157 9.71 -6.43 -7.02
C SER A 157 9.53 -7.70 -7.83
N LEU A 158 10.48 -7.97 -8.73
CA LEU A 158 10.53 -9.21 -9.49
C LEU A 158 11.76 -10.02 -9.08
N PHE A 159 11.55 -11.32 -8.90
CA PHE A 159 12.60 -12.29 -8.65
C PHE A 159 12.74 -13.22 -9.85
N ASP A 160 13.94 -13.62 -10.16
CA ASP A 160 14.18 -14.69 -11.11
C ASP A 160 13.61 -16.00 -10.56
N LYS A 161 12.78 -16.66 -11.34
CA LYS A 161 12.07 -17.87 -10.91
C LYS A 161 12.99 -19.05 -10.55
N LYS A 162 14.14 -19.15 -11.23
CA LYS A 162 15.10 -20.24 -11.04
C LYS A 162 16.06 -19.98 -9.89
N THR A 163 16.66 -18.77 -9.89
CA THR A 163 17.70 -18.41 -8.93
C THR A 163 17.14 -17.84 -7.62
N LYS A 164 15.86 -17.45 -7.61
CA LYS A 164 15.20 -16.79 -6.47
C LYS A 164 15.85 -15.48 -6.03
N LYS A 165 16.61 -14.84 -6.93
CA LYS A 165 17.27 -13.55 -6.68
C LYS A 165 16.43 -12.40 -7.20
N ASN A 166 16.48 -11.27 -6.51
CA ASN A 166 15.89 -10.02 -6.95
C ASN A 166 16.58 -9.54 -8.24
N ILE A 167 15.83 -9.43 -9.35
CA ILE A 167 16.35 -9.02 -10.66
C ILE A 167 16.30 -7.51 -10.89
N PHE A 168 15.78 -6.76 -9.95
CA PHE A 168 15.76 -5.32 -10.01
C PHE A 168 17.13 -4.70 -9.73
N TYR A 169 18.00 -5.42 -9.03
CA TYR A 169 19.32 -4.94 -8.64
C TYR A 169 20.37 -5.07 -9.74
N ASN A 170 21.12 -3.99 -9.97
CA ASN A 170 22.31 -3.97 -10.78
C ASN A 170 23.41 -3.11 -10.10
N PRO A 171 24.50 -3.71 -9.58
CA PRO A 171 25.54 -2.97 -8.84
C PRO A 171 26.33 -1.98 -9.69
N LYS A 172 26.23 -2.05 -11.02
CA LYS A 172 26.93 -1.15 -11.95
C LYS A 172 26.11 0.11 -12.27
N ASP A 173 24.83 0.15 -11.91
CA ASP A 173 23.99 1.33 -12.13
C ASP A 173 24.13 2.33 -11.00
N LYS A 174 24.08 3.62 -11.33
CA LYS A 174 24.22 4.73 -10.37
C LYS A 174 23.26 4.60 -9.17
N TYR A 175 22.06 4.11 -9.41
CA TYR A 175 21.00 3.95 -8.40
C TYR A 175 20.74 2.48 -8.04
N GLY A 176 21.57 1.56 -8.52
CA GLY A 176 21.42 0.13 -8.32
C GLY A 176 20.31 -0.51 -9.14
N MET A 177 19.74 0.17 -10.12
CA MET A 177 18.60 -0.28 -10.92
C MET A 177 19.04 -1.10 -12.14
N SER A 178 18.46 -2.27 -12.34
CA SER A 178 18.58 -3.01 -13.61
C SER A 178 17.73 -2.36 -14.72
N ASP A 179 17.99 -2.72 -15.98
CA ASP A 179 17.15 -2.27 -17.10
C ASP A 179 15.72 -2.84 -17.00
N ILE A 180 15.57 -4.03 -16.39
CA ILE A 180 14.25 -4.61 -16.07
C ILE A 180 13.51 -3.72 -15.08
N PHE A 181 14.17 -3.29 -14.00
CA PHE A 181 13.58 -2.35 -13.02
C PHE A 181 13.11 -1.06 -13.72
N LYS A 182 13.99 -0.44 -14.51
CA LYS A 182 13.69 0.83 -15.19
C LYS A 182 12.48 0.71 -16.11
N SER A 183 12.43 -0.34 -16.91
CA SER A 183 11.30 -0.58 -17.82
C SER A 183 10.00 -0.93 -17.05
N TYR A 184 10.11 -1.68 -15.96
CA TYR A 184 8.97 -2.05 -15.13
C TYR A 184 8.35 -0.81 -14.46
N LEU A 185 9.16 0.03 -13.85
CA LEU A 185 8.72 1.29 -13.24
C LEU A 185 8.14 2.26 -14.28
N ALA A 186 8.80 2.39 -15.43
CA ALA A 186 8.29 3.23 -16.54
C ALA A 186 6.90 2.76 -17.01
N GLY A 187 6.64 1.45 -17.01
CA GLY A 187 5.33 0.89 -17.31
C GLY A 187 4.27 1.28 -16.28
N GLN A 188 4.60 1.20 -14.99
CA GLN A 188 3.69 1.60 -13.92
C GLN A 188 3.36 3.09 -13.97
N ILE A 189 4.36 3.96 -14.17
CA ILE A 189 4.17 5.41 -14.30
C ILE A 189 3.28 5.74 -15.50
N LYS A 190 3.60 5.18 -16.66
CA LYS A 190 2.88 5.44 -17.90
C LYS A 190 1.41 5.05 -17.82
N LEU A 191 1.11 3.91 -17.21
CA LEU A 191 -0.26 3.37 -17.14
C LEU A 191 -0.99 3.78 -15.86
N LEU A 192 -0.37 4.55 -14.97
CA LEU A 192 -1.01 4.97 -13.70
C LEU A 192 -2.39 5.62 -13.91
N PRO A 193 -2.59 6.55 -14.86
CA PRO A 193 -3.91 7.11 -15.10
C PRO A 193 -4.97 6.06 -15.45
N ASP A 194 -4.62 5.07 -16.29
CA ASP A 194 -5.53 4.02 -16.76
C ASP A 194 -5.87 3.00 -15.67
N ILE A 195 -4.93 2.73 -14.74
CA ILE A 195 -5.09 1.76 -13.66
C ILE A 195 -5.54 2.40 -12.33
N SER A 196 -5.70 3.73 -12.29
CA SER A 196 -6.03 4.48 -11.06
C SER A 196 -7.28 3.96 -10.37
N ILE A 197 -8.29 3.53 -11.12
CA ILE A 197 -9.53 2.94 -10.59
C ILE A 197 -9.31 1.70 -9.72
N PHE A 198 -8.20 0.97 -9.90
CA PHE A 198 -7.85 -0.17 -9.07
C PHE A 198 -7.04 0.22 -7.83
N LEU A 199 -6.48 1.44 -7.81
CA LEU A 199 -5.66 1.99 -6.72
C LEU A 199 -6.46 2.98 -5.86
N ALA A 200 -7.47 3.61 -6.44
CA ALA A 200 -8.40 4.53 -5.81
C ALA A 200 -9.84 4.21 -6.26
N PRO A 201 -10.44 3.10 -5.73
CA PRO A 201 -11.66 2.51 -6.32
C PRO A 201 -12.94 3.27 -6.00
N ASN A 202 -12.91 4.22 -5.08
CA ASN A 202 -14.07 4.95 -4.60
C ASN A 202 -13.90 6.46 -4.81
N ILE A 203 -15.00 7.21 -4.89
CA ILE A 203 -14.96 8.68 -4.89
C ILE A 203 -14.22 9.19 -3.65
N ASN A 204 -14.40 8.51 -2.50
CA ASN A 204 -13.69 8.83 -1.27
C ASN A 204 -12.17 8.70 -1.40
N SER A 205 -11.68 7.72 -2.17
CA SER A 205 -10.25 7.47 -2.35
C SER A 205 -9.52 8.69 -2.93
N TYR A 206 -10.15 9.39 -3.86
CA TYR A 206 -9.57 10.59 -4.50
C TYR A 206 -9.45 11.79 -3.56
N LYS A 207 -10.19 11.80 -2.45
CA LYS A 207 -10.08 12.88 -1.44
C LYS A 207 -8.76 12.86 -0.68
N ARG A 208 -7.96 11.78 -0.80
CA ARG A 208 -6.60 11.73 -0.25
C ARG A 208 -5.62 12.61 -1.01
N PHE A 209 -5.81 12.78 -2.33
CA PHE A 209 -4.86 13.46 -3.22
C PHE A 209 -4.98 14.98 -3.08
N GLN A 210 -4.44 15.51 -1.99
CA GLN A 210 -4.41 16.93 -1.68
C GLN A 210 -2.98 17.32 -1.30
N ASP A 211 -2.57 18.53 -1.65
CA ASP A 211 -1.27 19.04 -1.27
C ASP A 211 -1.13 19.08 0.26
N GLY A 212 0.03 18.64 0.76
CA GLY A 212 0.29 18.54 2.19
C GLY A 212 -0.41 17.38 2.93
N SER A 213 -1.08 16.47 2.23
CA SER A 213 -1.84 15.36 2.84
C SER A 213 -1.07 14.05 2.96
N PHE A 214 0.24 14.04 2.73
CA PHE A 214 1.11 12.86 2.63
C PHE A 214 0.77 11.88 1.50
N ALA A 215 -0.30 12.12 0.73
CA ALA A 215 -0.64 11.36 -0.46
C ALA A 215 -0.02 12.01 -1.71
N PRO A 216 0.53 11.23 -2.65
CA PRO A 216 1.16 11.78 -3.83
C PRO A 216 0.13 12.39 -4.79
N THR A 217 0.42 13.57 -5.31
CA THR A 217 -0.44 14.26 -6.30
C THR A 217 0.08 14.14 -7.73
N LYS A 218 1.27 13.56 -7.93
CA LYS A 218 1.92 13.42 -9.24
C LYS A 218 2.35 11.99 -9.53
N SER A 219 2.21 11.57 -10.80
CA SER A 219 2.68 10.29 -11.33
C SER A 219 4.16 10.35 -11.68
N VAL A 220 5.01 10.54 -10.68
CA VAL A 220 6.46 10.64 -10.83
C VAL A 220 7.15 9.65 -9.89
N TRP A 221 8.47 9.46 -10.08
CA TRP A 221 9.25 8.64 -9.17
C TRP A 221 10.42 9.41 -8.58
N GLY A 222 10.88 8.99 -7.42
CA GLY A 222 12.05 9.57 -6.76
C GLY A 222 12.81 8.53 -5.94
N ILE A 223 14.08 8.86 -5.66
CA ILE A 223 14.96 8.05 -4.83
C ILE A 223 14.65 8.40 -3.38
N ASP A 224 14.14 7.43 -2.64
CA ASP A 224 13.71 7.60 -1.23
C ASP A 224 12.79 8.82 -1.00
N ASN A 225 12.10 9.27 -2.04
CA ASN A 225 11.21 10.42 -2.00
C ASN A 225 9.78 10.00 -1.66
N ARG A 226 9.36 10.27 -0.43
CA ARG A 226 8.03 9.92 0.10
C ARG A 226 6.89 10.78 -0.46
N THR A 227 7.20 11.86 -1.20
CA THR A 227 6.18 12.72 -1.82
C THR A 227 5.85 12.29 -3.25
N ALA A 228 6.66 11.42 -3.85
CA ALA A 228 6.45 10.89 -5.19
C ALA A 228 5.43 9.74 -5.21
N GLY A 229 4.70 9.58 -6.31
CA GLY A 229 3.79 8.46 -6.53
C GLY A 229 4.47 7.10 -6.49
N PHE A 230 5.73 7.06 -6.94
CA PHE A 230 6.58 5.88 -6.90
C PHE A 230 7.92 6.21 -6.24
N ARG A 231 8.24 5.51 -5.17
CA ARG A 231 9.50 5.64 -4.45
C ARG A 231 10.39 4.44 -4.75
N LEU A 232 11.62 4.71 -5.17
CA LEU A 232 12.67 3.70 -5.15
C LEU A 232 13.07 3.51 -3.68
N ALA A 233 12.82 2.33 -3.14
CA ALA A 233 13.10 1.97 -1.76
C ALA A 233 14.08 0.81 -1.68
N GLY A 234 14.84 0.74 -0.59
CA GLY A 234 15.84 -0.29 -0.33
C GLY A 234 17.14 -0.09 -1.12
N HIS A 235 18.14 -0.89 -0.76
CA HIS A 235 19.47 -0.86 -1.34
C HIS A 235 19.95 -2.28 -1.68
N GLY A 236 20.84 -2.41 -2.67
CA GLY A 236 21.37 -3.72 -3.06
C GLY A 236 20.26 -4.68 -3.45
N SER A 237 20.30 -5.90 -2.94
CA SER A 237 19.29 -6.93 -3.23
C SER A 237 17.89 -6.64 -2.67
N SER A 238 17.76 -5.64 -1.77
CA SER A 238 16.47 -5.23 -1.21
C SER A 238 15.76 -4.13 -2.03
N ILE A 239 16.36 -3.70 -3.14
CA ILE A 239 15.78 -2.66 -4.01
C ILE A 239 14.39 -3.06 -4.50
N ARG A 240 13.44 -2.14 -4.40
CA ARG A 240 12.05 -2.35 -4.77
C ARG A 240 11.36 -1.05 -5.15
N ILE A 241 10.21 -1.16 -5.75
CA ILE A 241 9.32 -0.03 -6.03
C ILE A 241 8.24 0.01 -4.93
N GLU A 242 8.06 1.16 -4.31
CA GLU A 242 6.92 1.46 -3.46
C GLU A 242 5.96 2.36 -4.23
N CYS A 243 4.77 1.84 -4.52
CA CYS A 243 3.67 2.64 -5.06
C CYS A 243 2.87 3.23 -3.90
N ARG A 244 2.88 4.57 -3.76
CA ARG A 244 2.26 5.31 -2.67
C ARG A 244 0.85 5.83 -2.98
N VAL A 245 0.36 5.55 -4.19
CA VAL A 245 -0.96 6.00 -4.67
C VAL A 245 -2.13 5.28 -4.00
N PRO A 246 -2.08 3.94 -3.74
CA PRO A 246 -3.22 3.21 -3.24
C PRO A 246 -3.68 3.65 -1.86
N GLY A 247 -5.01 3.71 -1.68
CA GLY A 247 -5.65 3.87 -0.36
C GLY A 247 -5.88 2.53 0.34
N ALA A 248 -6.12 2.57 1.65
CA ALA A 248 -6.40 1.37 2.44
C ALA A 248 -7.70 0.65 2.03
N ASP A 249 -8.53 1.29 1.22
CA ASP A 249 -9.80 0.76 0.70
C ASP A 249 -9.66 -0.09 -0.58
N VAL A 250 -8.44 -0.30 -1.08
CA VAL A 250 -8.21 -1.11 -2.30
C VAL A 250 -8.62 -2.58 -2.14
N ASN A 251 -8.92 -3.19 -3.28
CA ASN A 251 -8.97 -4.64 -3.40
C ASN A 251 -7.57 -5.14 -3.78
N PRO A 252 -6.87 -5.92 -2.93
CA PRO A 252 -5.47 -6.30 -3.16
C PRO A 252 -5.26 -7.12 -4.43
N TYR A 253 -6.21 -7.97 -4.80
CA TYR A 253 -6.08 -8.76 -6.02
C TYR A 253 -6.09 -7.89 -7.26
N LEU A 254 -6.94 -6.87 -7.31
CA LEU A 254 -7.05 -5.97 -8.45
C LEU A 254 -5.89 -4.97 -8.49
N SER A 255 -5.53 -4.39 -7.36
CA SER A 255 -4.44 -3.42 -7.28
C SER A 255 -3.08 -4.05 -7.61
N PHE A 256 -2.80 -5.24 -7.06
CA PHE A 256 -1.56 -5.96 -7.39
C PHE A 256 -1.54 -6.41 -8.84
N ALA A 257 -2.67 -6.93 -9.37
CA ALA A 257 -2.76 -7.29 -10.79
C ALA A 257 -2.51 -6.08 -11.71
N ALA A 258 -3.06 -4.92 -11.37
CA ALA A 258 -2.89 -3.69 -12.14
C ALA A 258 -1.43 -3.22 -12.14
N LEU A 259 -0.79 -3.14 -10.97
CA LEU A 259 0.61 -2.71 -10.85
C LEU A 259 1.59 -3.68 -11.51
N VAL A 260 1.43 -4.99 -11.25
CA VAL A 260 2.29 -6.01 -11.88
C VAL A 260 2.07 -6.02 -13.40
N GLY A 261 0.81 -5.98 -13.85
CA GLY A 261 0.48 -5.94 -15.27
C GLY A 261 1.07 -4.73 -15.99
N ALA A 262 0.98 -3.55 -15.38
CA ALA A 262 1.58 -2.32 -15.91
C ALA A 262 3.11 -2.43 -15.99
N GLY A 263 3.75 -2.98 -14.96
CA GLY A 263 5.19 -3.22 -14.96
C GLY A 263 5.63 -4.21 -16.06
N LEU A 264 4.93 -5.33 -16.21
CA LEU A 264 5.21 -6.31 -17.28
C LEU A 264 5.00 -5.71 -18.68
N TYR A 265 4.01 -4.83 -18.84
CA TYR A 265 3.83 -4.06 -20.07
C TYR A 265 5.05 -3.19 -20.37
N GLY A 266 5.58 -2.52 -19.35
CA GLY A 266 6.80 -1.70 -19.47
C GLY A 266 8.00 -2.53 -19.95
N ILE A 267 8.24 -3.69 -19.34
CA ILE A 267 9.33 -4.60 -19.76
C ILE A 267 9.12 -5.08 -21.20
N LYS A 268 7.92 -5.56 -21.54
CA LYS A 268 7.61 -6.07 -22.89
C LYS A 268 7.86 -5.02 -23.98
N ASN A 269 7.55 -3.76 -23.70
CA ASN A 269 7.70 -2.65 -24.64
C ASN A 269 9.02 -1.88 -24.46
N LYS A 270 9.92 -2.35 -23.59
CA LYS A 270 11.23 -1.73 -23.32
C LYS A 270 11.11 -0.22 -23.06
N LEU A 271 10.13 0.16 -22.24
CA LEU A 271 9.88 1.57 -21.93
C LEU A 271 11.09 2.17 -21.21
N LYS A 272 11.40 3.42 -21.57
CA LYS A 272 12.47 4.19 -20.93
C LYS A 272 11.92 4.92 -19.70
N LEU A 273 12.68 4.90 -18.63
CA LEU A 273 12.37 5.62 -17.40
C LEU A 273 12.91 7.04 -17.49
N ASP A 274 12.06 8.02 -17.16
CA ASP A 274 12.48 9.42 -17.05
C ASP A 274 13.39 9.65 -15.84
N LYS A 275 13.97 10.85 -15.73
CA LYS A 275 14.81 11.22 -14.58
C LYS A 275 14.00 11.20 -13.28
N PRO A 276 14.64 10.90 -12.12
CA PRO A 276 13.96 10.97 -10.84
C PRO A 276 13.61 12.42 -10.47
N TYR A 277 12.52 12.58 -9.77
CA TYR A 277 12.17 13.84 -9.13
C TYR A 277 12.99 14.02 -7.85
N SER A 278 13.75 15.11 -7.77
CA SER A 278 14.70 15.38 -6.67
C SER A 278 14.11 16.26 -5.57
N CYS A 279 13.04 17.02 -5.86
CA CYS A 279 12.41 17.95 -4.93
C CYS A 279 11.25 17.32 -4.16
N LEU A 280 10.95 17.86 -2.96
CA LEU A 280 9.73 17.55 -2.24
C LEU A 280 8.55 18.23 -2.96
N LEU A 281 7.51 17.47 -3.27
CA LEU A 281 6.36 17.95 -4.05
C LEU A 281 5.33 18.76 -3.24
N TYR A 282 5.56 18.93 -1.94
CA TYR A 282 4.69 19.64 -1.01
C TYR A 282 5.17 21.04 -0.61
N THR A 283 6.31 21.49 -1.15
CA THR A 283 6.82 22.84 -0.89
C THR A 283 6.35 23.79 -1.97
N SER A 284 6.09 25.06 -1.60
CA SER A 284 5.74 26.12 -2.53
C SER A 284 6.80 26.35 -3.65
N ASP A 285 8.03 25.94 -3.38
CA ASP A 285 9.15 26.04 -4.32
C ASP A 285 9.09 24.98 -5.46
N ALA A 286 8.21 23.99 -5.36
CA ALA A 286 8.00 23.03 -6.45
C ALA A 286 7.30 23.63 -7.67
N ALA A 287 6.83 24.87 -7.58
CA ALA A 287 6.20 25.60 -8.69
C ALA A 287 7.23 26.34 -9.58
N ASP A 288 8.44 26.60 -9.07
CA ASP A 288 9.46 27.38 -9.79
C ASP A 288 10.40 26.54 -10.68
N ASP A 289 10.36 25.21 -10.59
CA ASP A 289 11.19 24.33 -11.43
C ASP A 289 10.58 24.02 -12.83
N THR A 290 9.62 24.81 -13.28
CA THR A 290 8.98 24.70 -14.61
C THR A 290 9.46 25.77 -15.62
N THR A 291 10.64 26.33 -15.43
CA THR A 291 11.28 27.19 -16.44
C THR A 291 12.46 26.49 -17.10
#